data_541697c43b19b6cc5371583cb3ef0bd3
#
_entry.id   541697c43b19b6cc5371583cb3ef0bd3
#
_cell.length_a   1.000
_cell.length_b   1.000
_cell.length_c   1.000
_cell.angle_alpha   90.00
_cell.angle_beta   90.00
_cell.angle_gamma   90.00
#
_symmetry.space_group_name_H-M   'P 1'
#
loop_
_entity.id
_entity.type
_entity.pdbx_description
1 polymer ?
#
loop_
_entity_poly.entity_id
_entity_poly.type
_entity_poly.pdbx_seq_one_letter_code
_entity_poly.pdbx_strand_id
1 'polypeptide(L)'
;MFLWGTATASYQIEGAVNEDGRGPSVWDTFSHTPGKVRDGHTGDVACDHYHRYPEDVALMAGLGVNAYRFSIAWPRVMPTGAGPVSQAGLDFYDRLVDALCERGITPVPTLFHWDLPQALEDEGGWLDRDTSRRFADYAAAAAERLTDRVRMWITLNEPFVHMVEGYGLGIHAPGRALMFDALPVAHHQLLGHGLATQALRAAGAEQVLITNNCTPVWPASDSAEDLAAAETYDILHNRLFNDPVLTGAYPDLTAFGVEIPVRPGDLEAIGQPLDGLGINYYNPTRIGGPGGDGLPFRFEEISGVPTTAFGWPVVPDGLRELLDSLKARYGDALPLVYVTENGCSYDGLDDQERIAYLDGHITAMRRANVDLRGYFVWSLLDNFEWAEGYHQRFGLVHVDFETQQRTPKASYHWLRKFLEAQSTDT
;
A
#
# COMPACT_ATOMS: atom_id res chain seq x y z
N MET A 1 21.50 1.67 7.82
CA MET A 1 21.19 0.22 7.76
C MET A 1 20.09 0.04 6.72
N PHE A 2 20.17 -0.96 5.85
CA PHE A 2 19.11 -1.30 4.89
C PHE A 2 17.98 -2.07 5.57
N LEU A 3 16.73 -1.70 5.31
CA LEU A 3 15.57 -2.39 5.89
C LEU A 3 15.15 -3.55 4.98
N TRP A 4 15.29 -4.75 5.48
CA TRP A 4 14.75 -5.96 4.87
C TRP A 4 13.50 -6.37 5.63
N GLY A 5 12.34 -6.32 4.99
CA GLY A 5 11.08 -6.52 5.68
C GLY A 5 10.06 -7.37 4.94
N THR A 6 8.98 -7.61 5.63
CA THR A 6 7.71 -8.11 5.07
C THR A 6 6.61 -7.11 5.34
N ALA A 7 5.55 -7.16 4.54
CA ALA A 7 4.41 -6.26 4.66
C ALA A 7 3.08 -7.03 4.78
N THR A 8 2.12 -6.42 5.46
CA THR A 8 0.73 -6.87 5.57
C THR A 8 -0.19 -5.65 5.72
N ALA A 9 -1.50 -5.86 5.63
CA ALA A 9 -2.51 -4.84 5.91
C ALA A 9 -3.56 -5.34 6.89
N SER A 10 -4.07 -4.46 7.74
CA SER A 10 -4.96 -4.77 8.86
C SER A 10 -6.17 -5.60 8.47
N TYR A 11 -6.99 -5.13 7.53
CA TYR A 11 -8.21 -5.85 7.14
C TYR A 11 -7.90 -7.22 6.51
N GLN A 12 -6.76 -7.35 5.85
CA GLN A 12 -6.38 -8.59 5.17
C GLN A 12 -5.93 -9.71 6.11
N ILE A 13 -5.48 -9.39 7.34
CA ILE A 13 -4.91 -10.40 8.25
C ILE A 13 -5.50 -10.43 9.65
N GLU A 14 -5.99 -9.30 10.18
CA GLU A 14 -6.31 -9.20 11.62
C GLU A 14 -7.47 -10.06 12.06
N GLY A 15 -8.59 -10.05 11.33
CA GLY A 15 -9.85 -10.58 11.84
C GLY A 15 -10.37 -9.77 13.02
N ALA A 16 -11.02 -10.44 13.98
CA ALA A 16 -11.54 -9.83 15.21
C ALA A 16 -12.35 -8.55 14.95
N VAL A 17 -13.16 -8.55 13.89
CA VAL A 17 -13.84 -7.35 13.37
C VAL A 17 -14.88 -6.78 14.31
N ASN A 18 -15.38 -7.59 15.25
CA ASN A 18 -16.39 -7.22 16.26
C ASN A 18 -15.83 -7.19 17.69
N GLU A 19 -14.50 -7.23 17.86
CA GLU A 19 -13.89 -7.29 19.18
C GLU A 19 -13.35 -5.93 19.62
N ASP A 20 -13.28 -5.74 20.95
CA ASP A 20 -12.70 -4.57 21.63
C ASP A 20 -13.24 -3.22 21.13
N GLY A 21 -14.51 -3.21 20.70
CA GLY A 21 -15.19 -1.99 20.28
C GLY A 21 -14.79 -1.45 18.90
N ARG A 22 -14.11 -2.27 18.06
CA ARG A 22 -13.83 -1.91 16.68
C ARG A 22 -15.12 -1.56 15.93
N GLY A 23 -15.13 -0.43 15.24
CA GLY A 23 -16.21 -0.05 14.34
C GLY A 23 -16.08 -0.72 12.96
N PRO A 24 -17.16 -0.77 12.16
CA PRO A 24 -17.08 -1.29 10.80
C PRO A 24 -16.26 -0.36 9.89
N SER A 25 -15.49 -0.95 8.97
CA SER A 25 -14.86 -0.27 7.87
C SER A 25 -15.68 -0.42 6.58
N VAL A 26 -15.31 0.35 5.55
CA VAL A 26 -15.88 0.19 4.21
C VAL A 26 -15.66 -1.22 3.64
N TRP A 27 -14.59 -1.91 4.04
CA TRP A 27 -14.33 -3.29 3.63
C TRP A 27 -15.23 -4.30 4.35
N ASP A 28 -15.60 -4.07 5.61
CA ASP A 28 -16.62 -4.89 6.29
C ASP A 28 -17.94 -4.81 5.51
N THR A 29 -18.40 -3.62 5.19
CA THR A 29 -19.65 -3.42 4.43
C THR A 29 -19.56 -4.02 3.03
N PHE A 30 -18.46 -3.78 2.33
CA PHE A 30 -18.26 -4.23 0.95
C PHE A 30 -18.21 -5.76 0.86
N SER A 31 -17.44 -6.42 1.70
CA SER A 31 -17.29 -7.88 1.67
C SER A 31 -18.57 -8.63 2.07
N HIS A 32 -19.43 -8.02 2.89
CA HIS A 32 -20.75 -8.57 3.23
C HIS A 32 -21.83 -8.23 2.19
N THR A 33 -21.52 -7.38 1.20
CA THR A 33 -22.45 -7.08 0.10
C THR A 33 -22.39 -8.19 -0.94
N PRO A 34 -23.51 -8.89 -1.24
CA PRO A 34 -23.51 -10.01 -2.18
C PRO A 34 -22.90 -9.64 -3.55
N GLY A 35 -22.05 -10.52 -4.06
CA GLY A 35 -21.41 -10.40 -5.39
C GLY A 35 -20.23 -9.42 -5.47
N LYS A 36 -19.83 -8.78 -4.37
CA LYS A 36 -18.70 -7.84 -4.35
C LYS A 36 -17.35 -8.51 -4.17
N VAL A 37 -17.30 -9.55 -3.37
CA VAL A 37 -16.09 -10.36 -3.17
C VAL A 37 -16.33 -11.77 -3.69
N ARG A 38 -15.34 -12.33 -4.34
CA ARG A 38 -15.38 -13.68 -4.90
C ARG A 38 -15.75 -14.71 -3.84
N ASP A 39 -16.71 -15.58 -4.17
CA ASP A 39 -17.29 -16.61 -3.29
C ASP A 39 -17.87 -16.07 -1.95
N GLY A 40 -18.11 -14.75 -1.87
CA GLY A 40 -18.64 -14.13 -0.65
C GLY A 40 -17.68 -14.16 0.54
N HIS A 41 -16.38 -14.28 0.28
CA HIS A 41 -15.37 -14.24 1.33
C HIS A 41 -15.37 -12.89 2.05
N THR A 42 -15.04 -12.91 3.34
CA THR A 42 -14.93 -11.73 4.21
C THR A 42 -13.60 -11.73 4.97
N GLY A 43 -13.21 -10.57 5.49
CA GLY A 43 -12.05 -10.44 6.38
C GLY A 43 -12.38 -10.67 7.86
N ASP A 44 -13.54 -11.23 8.19
CA ASP A 44 -14.03 -11.34 9.58
C ASP A 44 -13.09 -12.11 10.50
N VAL A 45 -12.45 -13.15 9.97
CA VAL A 45 -11.43 -13.94 10.65
C VAL A 45 -10.06 -13.75 10.01
N ALA A 46 -9.99 -13.67 8.68
CA ALA A 46 -8.77 -13.53 7.89
C ALA A 46 -7.69 -14.53 8.33
N CYS A 47 -6.56 -14.04 8.81
CA CYS A 47 -5.47 -14.85 9.38
C CYS A 47 -5.51 -14.88 10.92
N ASP A 48 -6.55 -14.35 11.54
CA ASP A 48 -6.67 -14.26 13.00
C ASP A 48 -5.41 -13.63 13.66
N HIS A 49 -4.76 -12.71 12.95
CA HIS A 49 -3.54 -12.05 13.41
C HIS A 49 -3.74 -11.30 14.72
N TYR A 50 -4.94 -10.78 14.94
CA TYR A 50 -5.30 -10.07 16.18
C TYR A 50 -4.99 -10.91 17.43
N HIS A 51 -5.25 -12.22 17.37
CA HIS A 51 -4.96 -13.15 18.46
C HIS A 51 -3.61 -13.86 18.29
N ARG A 52 -3.15 -14.05 17.04
CA ARG A 52 -1.97 -14.85 16.71
C ARG A 52 -0.72 -14.02 16.38
N TYR A 53 -0.73 -12.71 16.60
CA TYR A 53 0.43 -11.86 16.34
C TYR A 53 1.75 -12.37 16.98
N PRO A 54 1.76 -13.00 18.18
CA PRO A 54 3.02 -13.52 18.73
C PRO A 54 3.63 -14.63 17.87
N GLU A 55 2.81 -15.50 17.28
CA GLU A 55 3.23 -16.54 16.34
C GLU A 55 3.78 -15.92 15.05
N ASP A 56 3.06 -14.94 14.51
CA ASP A 56 3.47 -14.25 13.27
C ASP A 56 4.75 -13.43 13.46
N VAL A 57 4.95 -12.79 14.62
CA VAL A 57 6.20 -12.12 14.98
C VAL A 57 7.35 -13.13 15.14
N ALA A 58 7.08 -14.31 15.68
CA ALA A 58 8.09 -15.36 15.77
C ALA A 58 8.52 -15.88 14.38
N LEU A 59 7.59 -15.97 13.42
CA LEU A 59 7.89 -16.31 12.03
C LEU A 59 8.78 -15.24 11.37
N MET A 60 8.51 -13.96 11.61
CA MET A 60 9.37 -12.87 11.10
C MET A 60 10.78 -12.91 11.69
N ALA A 61 10.89 -13.12 12.98
CA ALA A 61 12.18 -13.30 13.64
C ALA A 61 12.94 -14.51 13.10
N GLY A 62 12.24 -15.65 12.89
CA GLY A 62 12.81 -16.86 12.27
C GLY A 62 13.21 -16.67 10.80
N LEU A 63 12.56 -15.76 10.08
CA LEU A 63 12.91 -15.37 8.71
C LEU A 63 14.19 -14.52 8.67
N GLY A 64 14.45 -13.75 9.72
CA GLY A 64 15.63 -12.90 9.82
C GLY A 64 15.43 -11.49 9.23
N VAL A 65 14.19 -11.04 9.03
CA VAL A 65 13.89 -9.65 8.66
C VAL A 65 14.16 -8.71 9.83
N ASN A 66 14.56 -7.47 9.51
CA ASN A 66 14.83 -6.43 10.51
C ASN A 66 13.77 -5.33 10.53
N ALA A 67 12.72 -5.46 9.71
CA ALA A 67 11.59 -4.53 9.67
C ALA A 67 10.28 -5.27 9.35
N TYR A 68 9.18 -4.74 9.87
CA TYR A 68 7.83 -5.20 9.54
C TYR A 68 6.93 -4.00 9.25
N ARG A 69 6.40 -3.96 8.03
CA ARG A 69 5.39 -3.00 7.63
C ARG A 69 4.00 -3.60 7.84
N PHE A 70 3.18 -2.92 8.63
CA PHE A 70 1.80 -3.31 8.91
C PHE A 70 0.91 -2.07 8.87
N SER A 71 -0.39 -2.22 8.68
CA SER A 71 -1.29 -1.08 8.79
C SER A 71 -2.04 -1.08 10.13
N ILE A 72 -2.37 0.11 10.59
CA ILE A 72 -3.22 0.33 11.75
C ILE A 72 -4.66 0.52 11.24
N ALA A 73 -5.61 -0.26 11.74
CA ALA A 73 -7.01 -0.11 11.39
C ALA A 73 -7.60 1.14 12.05
N TRP A 74 -7.91 2.16 11.25
CA TRP A 74 -8.55 3.37 11.74
C TRP A 74 -9.82 3.08 12.55
N PRO A 75 -10.76 2.21 12.10
CA PRO A 75 -11.95 1.90 12.87
C PRO A 75 -11.69 1.11 14.17
N ARG A 76 -10.49 0.56 14.36
CA ARG A 76 -10.10 -0.04 15.64
C ARG A 76 -9.65 1.02 16.64
N VAL A 77 -8.99 2.07 16.17
CA VAL A 77 -8.50 3.18 17.00
C VAL A 77 -9.58 4.23 17.25
N MET A 78 -10.35 4.57 16.21
CA MET A 78 -11.49 5.51 16.29
C MET A 78 -12.68 4.87 15.58
N PRO A 79 -13.57 4.17 16.30
CA PRO A 79 -14.61 3.31 15.72
C PRO A 79 -15.56 4.00 14.72
N THR A 80 -15.81 5.30 14.89
CA THR A 80 -16.61 6.12 13.97
C THR A 80 -15.78 7.05 13.11
N GLY A 81 -14.44 6.88 13.13
CA GLY A 81 -13.51 7.73 12.39
C GLY A 81 -13.24 9.10 12.99
N ALA A 82 -14.02 9.50 13.99
CA ALA A 82 -13.90 10.74 14.74
C ALA A 82 -14.36 10.53 16.20
N GLY A 83 -14.10 11.50 17.08
CA GLY A 83 -14.54 11.44 18.47
C GLY A 83 -13.64 10.58 19.36
N PRO A 84 -14.18 9.77 20.29
CA PRO A 84 -13.37 9.07 21.28
C PRO A 84 -12.40 8.06 20.68
N VAL A 85 -11.20 8.01 21.24
CA VAL A 85 -10.16 7.03 20.91
C VAL A 85 -10.39 5.76 21.74
N SER A 86 -10.40 4.61 21.07
CA SER A 86 -10.47 3.30 21.71
C SER A 86 -9.13 2.90 22.31
N GLN A 87 -9.05 2.86 23.63
CA GLN A 87 -7.82 2.42 24.31
C GLN A 87 -7.53 0.95 24.02
N ALA A 88 -8.57 0.08 23.99
CA ALA A 88 -8.42 -1.34 23.66
C ALA A 88 -7.87 -1.54 22.25
N GLY A 89 -8.30 -0.71 21.27
CA GLY A 89 -7.75 -0.74 19.91
C GLY A 89 -6.28 -0.34 19.86
N LEU A 90 -5.89 0.72 20.57
CA LEU A 90 -4.49 1.12 20.68
C LEU A 90 -3.64 0.09 21.43
N ASP A 91 -4.18 -0.53 22.47
CA ASP A 91 -3.46 -1.55 23.25
C ASP A 91 -3.06 -2.76 22.42
N PHE A 92 -3.83 -3.12 21.38
CA PHE A 92 -3.42 -4.16 20.45
C PHE A 92 -2.14 -3.79 19.69
N TYR A 93 -2.11 -2.59 19.11
CA TYR A 93 -0.93 -2.12 18.36
C TYR A 93 0.26 -1.86 19.28
N ASP A 94 0.02 -1.44 20.51
CA ASP A 94 1.04 -1.27 21.53
C ASP A 94 1.74 -2.60 21.84
N ARG A 95 0.96 -3.68 22.07
CA ARG A 95 1.50 -5.05 22.26
C ARG A 95 2.24 -5.58 21.03
N LEU A 96 1.71 -5.30 19.82
CA LEU A 96 2.38 -5.70 18.57
C LEU A 96 3.74 -5.01 18.43
N VAL A 97 3.79 -3.71 18.67
CA VAL A 97 5.03 -2.91 18.61
C VAL A 97 6.04 -3.42 19.64
N ASP A 98 5.60 -3.70 20.87
CA ASP A 98 6.47 -4.28 21.90
C ASP A 98 7.06 -5.63 21.44
N ALA A 99 6.23 -6.53 20.95
CA ALA A 99 6.66 -7.84 20.48
C ALA A 99 7.69 -7.77 19.33
N LEU A 100 7.54 -6.79 18.42
CA LEU A 100 8.49 -6.52 17.34
C LEU A 100 9.82 -5.99 17.88
N CYS A 101 9.76 -4.98 18.74
CA CYS A 101 10.95 -4.36 19.36
C CYS A 101 11.76 -5.36 20.18
N GLU A 102 11.10 -6.23 20.95
CA GLU A 102 11.76 -7.32 21.72
C GLU A 102 12.53 -8.29 20.82
N ARG A 103 12.17 -8.41 19.56
CA ARG A 103 12.84 -9.25 18.56
C ARG A 103 13.81 -8.48 17.67
N GLY A 104 14.02 -7.17 17.92
CA GLY A 104 14.88 -6.31 17.10
C GLY A 104 14.32 -6.03 15.71
N ILE A 105 12.99 -6.16 15.52
CA ILE A 105 12.30 -5.88 14.27
C ILE A 105 11.74 -4.46 14.35
N THR A 106 12.15 -3.61 13.42
CA THR A 106 11.68 -2.22 13.31
C THR A 106 10.21 -2.18 12.90
N PRO A 107 9.30 -1.61 13.72
CA PRO A 107 7.92 -1.43 13.34
C PRO A 107 7.78 -0.26 12.35
N VAL A 108 7.07 -0.49 11.23
CA VAL A 108 6.78 0.50 10.20
C VAL A 108 5.27 0.52 9.94
N PRO A 109 4.49 1.23 10.77
CA PRO A 109 3.04 1.30 10.57
C PRO A 109 2.67 2.19 9.39
N THR A 110 1.67 1.73 8.64
CA THR A 110 0.89 2.49 7.67
C THR A 110 -0.41 2.91 8.32
N LEU A 111 -0.75 4.20 8.30
CA LEU A 111 -1.97 4.70 8.95
C LEU A 111 -3.24 4.38 8.19
N PHE A 112 -3.18 4.34 6.86
CA PHE A 112 -4.34 4.06 6.03
C PHE A 112 -4.02 3.07 4.92
N HIS A 113 -4.62 1.89 5.00
CA HIS A 113 -4.56 0.85 3.96
C HIS A 113 -5.98 0.40 3.60
N TRP A 114 -6.80 1.41 3.20
CA TRP A 114 -8.12 1.34 2.56
C TRP A 114 -9.31 1.05 3.47
N ASP A 115 -9.08 0.78 4.74
CA ASP A 115 -10.12 0.47 5.74
C ASP A 115 -10.68 1.73 6.42
N LEU A 116 -11.23 2.63 5.60
CA LEU A 116 -11.94 3.82 6.08
C LEU A 116 -13.10 3.41 6.99
N PRO A 117 -13.27 4.04 8.17
CA PRO A 117 -14.47 3.82 8.98
C PRO A 117 -15.76 4.04 8.16
N GLN A 118 -16.67 3.10 8.19
CA GLN A 118 -17.93 3.17 7.44
C GLN A 118 -18.72 4.45 7.76
N ALA A 119 -18.69 4.87 9.03
CA ALA A 119 -19.37 6.10 9.45
C ALA A 119 -18.85 7.34 8.70
N LEU A 120 -17.56 7.41 8.33
CA LEU A 120 -17.04 8.49 7.51
C LEU A 120 -17.49 8.37 6.06
N GLU A 121 -17.56 7.16 5.51
CA GLU A 121 -18.08 6.95 4.17
C GLU A 121 -19.56 7.34 4.06
N ASP A 122 -20.34 7.08 5.09
CA ASP A 122 -21.76 7.48 5.16
C ASP A 122 -21.94 9.00 5.15
N GLU A 123 -20.92 9.76 5.57
CA GLU A 123 -20.85 11.22 5.51
C GLU A 123 -20.18 11.77 4.23
N GLY A 124 -19.78 10.89 3.29
CA GLY A 124 -19.15 11.26 2.02
C GLY A 124 -17.73 10.72 1.82
N GLY A 125 -17.13 10.12 2.83
CA GLY A 125 -15.81 9.49 2.74
C GLY A 125 -14.71 10.46 2.28
N TRP A 126 -13.83 10.01 1.40
CA TRP A 126 -12.78 10.87 0.85
C TRP A 126 -13.27 11.89 -0.18
N LEU A 127 -14.56 11.88 -0.57
CA LEU A 127 -15.17 12.98 -1.30
C LEU A 127 -15.45 14.19 -0.40
N ASP A 128 -15.60 13.97 0.90
CA ASP A 128 -15.69 15.04 1.89
C ASP A 128 -14.29 15.49 2.34
N ARG A 129 -14.02 16.78 2.17
CA ARG A 129 -12.75 17.38 2.60
C ARG A 129 -12.47 17.21 4.10
N ASP A 130 -13.50 17.16 4.95
CA ASP A 130 -13.31 17.02 6.40
C ASP A 130 -12.65 15.69 6.80
N THR A 131 -12.78 14.67 5.96
CA THR A 131 -12.06 13.38 6.14
C THR A 131 -10.55 13.57 6.24
N SER A 132 -9.99 14.53 5.49
CA SER A 132 -8.56 14.87 5.58
C SER A 132 -8.14 15.34 6.97
N ARG A 133 -8.94 16.17 7.62
CA ARG A 133 -8.70 16.63 8.99
C ARG A 133 -8.87 15.50 10.01
N ARG A 134 -9.94 14.72 9.86
CA ARG A 134 -10.22 13.56 10.74
C ARG A 134 -9.11 12.50 10.65
N PHE A 135 -8.52 12.34 9.47
CA PHE A 135 -7.35 11.48 9.29
C PHE A 135 -6.14 11.98 10.08
N ALA A 136 -5.90 13.29 10.11
CA ALA A 136 -4.84 13.89 10.92
C ALA A 136 -5.09 13.73 12.43
N ASP A 137 -6.35 13.84 12.88
CA ASP A 137 -6.73 13.60 14.28
C ASP A 137 -6.46 12.14 14.69
N TYR A 138 -6.77 11.20 13.81
CA TYR A 138 -6.45 9.78 14.00
C TYR A 138 -4.94 9.53 14.00
N ALA A 139 -4.19 10.15 13.09
CA ALA A 139 -2.73 10.05 13.04
C ALA A 139 -2.10 10.54 14.34
N ALA A 140 -2.59 11.67 14.89
CA ALA A 140 -2.15 12.20 16.17
C ALA A 140 -2.40 11.21 17.32
N ALA A 141 -3.58 10.61 17.39
CA ALA A 141 -3.94 9.64 18.42
C ALA A 141 -3.04 8.38 18.38
N ALA A 142 -2.76 7.85 17.20
CA ALA A 142 -1.85 6.71 17.03
C ALA A 142 -0.41 7.09 17.41
N ALA A 143 0.05 8.26 16.97
CA ALA A 143 1.39 8.74 17.23
C ALA A 143 1.63 9.00 18.71
N GLU A 144 0.69 9.61 19.42
CA GLU A 144 0.80 9.88 20.87
C GLU A 144 1.08 8.60 21.67
N ARG A 145 0.53 7.47 21.23
CA ARG A 145 0.73 6.17 21.89
C ARG A 145 2.04 5.47 21.50
N LEU A 146 2.51 5.63 20.28
CA LEU A 146 3.50 4.71 19.70
C LEU A 146 4.84 5.35 19.30
N THR A 147 4.97 6.69 19.22
CA THR A 147 6.21 7.37 18.76
C THR A 147 7.41 7.17 19.68
N ASP A 148 7.21 6.75 20.91
CA ASP A 148 8.30 6.38 21.82
C ASP A 148 9.12 5.17 21.30
N ARG A 149 8.53 4.31 20.45
CA ARG A 149 9.13 3.09 19.87
C ARG A 149 9.08 3.07 18.34
N VAL A 150 8.11 3.73 17.74
CA VAL A 150 7.92 3.79 16.29
C VAL A 150 8.58 5.06 15.74
N ARG A 151 9.64 4.90 14.97
CA ARG A 151 10.39 6.01 14.38
C ARG A 151 9.97 6.37 12.96
N MET A 152 9.51 5.37 12.19
CA MET A 152 9.14 5.52 10.78
C MET A 152 7.64 5.27 10.60
N TRP A 153 6.96 6.22 9.96
CA TRP A 153 5.51 6.20 9.72
C TRP A 153 5.20 6.34 8.24
N ILE A 154 4.25 5.58 7.75
CA ILE A 154 3.68 5.73 6.41
C ILE A 154 2.25 6.25 6.58
N THR A 155 1.92 7.35 5.91
CA THR A 155 0.60 7.96 6.03
C THR A 155 -0.46 7.16 5.25
N LEU A 156 -0.27 7.04 3.94
CA LEU A 156 -1.20 6.39 3.01
C LEU A 156 -0.52 5.24 2.28
N ASN A 157 -1.29 4.19 2.05
CA ASN A 157 -0.95 3.14 1.09
C ASN A 157 -1.74 3.30 -0.20
N GLU A 158 -1.04 3.47 -1.31
CA GLU A 158 -1.60 3.43 -2.67
C GLU A 158 -2.89 4.25 -2.83
N PRO A 159 -2.85 5.56 -2.58
CA PRO A 159 -4.05 6.38 -2.72
C PRO A 159 -4.64 6.32 -4.14
N PHE A 160 -3.81 6.08 -5.17
CA PHE A 160 -4.26 5.83 -6.54
C PHE A 160 -5.22 4.63 -6.62
N VAL A 161 -4.83 3.49 -6.07
CA VAL A 161 -5.64 2.25 -6.15
C VAL A 161 -6.95 2.44 -5.40
N HIS A 162 -6.91 3.01 -4.20
CA HIS A 162 -8.13 3.29 -3.44
C HIS A 162 -9.08 4.26 -4.16
N MET A 163 -8.54 5.31 -4.79
CA MET A 163 -9.33 6.25 -5.58
C MET A 163 -9.93 5.57 -6.82
N VAL A 164 -9.11 4.88 -7.63
CA VAL A 164 -9.55 4.33 -8.91
C VAL A 164 -10.46 3.12 -8.70
N GLU A 165 -10.03 2.14 -7.93
CA GLU A 165 -10.79 0.89 -7.78
C GLU A 165 -11.97 1.05 -6.81
N GLY A 166 -11.82 1.88 -5.77
CA GLY A 166 -12.85 2.10 -4.76
C GLY A 166 -13.91 3.14 -5.18
N TYR A 167 -13.48 4.30 -5.65
CA TYR A 167 -14.37 5.42 -5.99
C TYR A 167 -14.62 5.52 -7.50
N GLY A 168 -13.63 5.26 -8.35
CA GLY A 168 -13.75 5.36 -9.80
C GLY A 168 -14.52 4.20 -10.42
N LEU A 169 -14.03 2.99 -10.26
CA LEU A 169 -14.58 1.77 -10.87
C LEU A 169 -15.58 1.04 -9.97
N GLY A 170 -15.47 1.19 -8.66
CA GLY A 170 -16.35 0.55 -7.69
C GLY A 170 -16.15 -0.97 -7.54
N ILE A 171 -15.00 -1.49 -7.96
CA ILE A 171 -14.63 -2.91 -7.84
C ILE A 171 -13.98 -3.25 -6.51
N HIS A 172 -13.55 -2.23 -5.75
CA HIS A 172 -13.14 -2.30 -4.35
C HIS A 172 -14.05 -1.44 -3.47
N ALA A 173 -13.90 -1.58 -2.16
CA ALA A 173 -14.58 -0.71 -1.20
C ALA A 173 -14.11 0.76 -1.38
N PRO A 174 -15.00 1.72 -1.25
CA PRO A 174 -16.41 1.64 -0.81
C PRO A 174 -17.42 1.24 -1.89
N GLY A 175 -16.98 0.97 -3.13
CA GLY A 175 -17.84 0.48 -4.19
C GLY A 175 -18.58 1.58 -4.98
N ARG A 176 -18.01 2.79 -5.06
CA ARG A 176 -18.52 3.87 -5.89
C ARG A 176 -18.13 3.63 -7.36
N ALA A 177 -18.86 4.19 -8.28
CA ALA A 177 -18.60 4.04 -9.72
C ALA A 177 -18.67 5.43 -10.40
N LEU A 178 -17.78 6.33 -10.00
CA LEU A 178 -17.78 7.75 -10.37
C LEU A 178 -16.88 8.06 -11.56
N MET A 179 -16.12 7.09 -12.06
CA MET A 179 -15.11 7.30 -13.09
C MET A 179 -14.17 8.46 -12.72
N PHE A 180 -13.95 9.43 -13.60
CA PHE A 180 -13.06 10.56 -13.33
C PHE A 180 -13.62 11.57 -12.32
N ASP A 181 -14.94 11.54 -12.02
CA ASP A 181 -15.50 12.34 -10.92
C ASP A 181 -14.97 11.92 -9.55
N ALA A 182 -14.21 10.82 -9.48
CA ALA A 182 -13.46 10.40 -8.29
C ALA A 182 -12.15 11.21 -8.06
N LEU A 183 -11.65 11.99 -9.02
CA LEU A 183 -10.39 12.74 -8.88
C LEU A 183 -10.31 13.64 -7.63
N PRO A 184 -11.38 14.27 -7.13
CA PRO A 184 -11.34 14.99 -5.86
C PRO A 184 -10.89 14.15 -4.67
N VAL A 185 -11.09 12.82 -4.69
CA VAL A 185 -10.59 11.87 -3.67
C VAL A 185 -9.07 11.95 -3.56
N ALA A 186 -8.35 12.01 -4.69
CA ALA A 186 -6.89 12.15 -4.70
C ALA A 186 -6.44 13.37 -3.90
N HIS A 187 -7.09 14.53 -4.13
CA HIS A 187 -6.75 15.76 -3.43
C HIS A 187 -6.99 15.66 -1.92
N HIS A 188 -8.14 15.13 -1.52
CA HIS A 188 -8.46 15.01 -0.10
C HIS A 188 -7.58 13.97 0.61
N GLN A 189 -7.19 12.88 -0.06
CA GLN A 189 -6.21 11.94 0.47
C GLN A 189 -4.83 12.61 0.64
N LEU A 190 -4.35 13.33 -0.37
CA LEU A 190 -3.07 14.03 -0.31
C LEU A 190 -3.08 15.14 0.73
N LEU A 191 -4.19 15.88 0.87
CA LEU A 191 -4.36 16.86 1.95
C LEU A 191 -4.32 16.17 3.32
N GLY A 192 -4.99 15.01 3.45
CA GLY A 192 -4.93 14.17 4.64
C GLY A 192 -3.50 13.73 4.95
N HIS A 193 -2.73 13.32 3.93
CA HIS A 193 -1.31 13.01 4.08
C HIS A 193 -0.52 14.18 4.66
N GLY A 194 -0.68 15.37 4.10
CA GLY A 194 0.04 16.55 4.56
C GLY A 194 -0.31 16.94 6.00
N LEU A 195 -1.60 16.95 6.34
CA LEU A 195 -2.07 17.25 7.70
C LEU A 195 -1.63 16.16 8.70
N ALA A 196 -1.68 14.89 8.31
CA ALA A 196 -1.17 13.79 9.14
C ALA A 196 0.35 13.88 9.33
N THR A 197 1.11 14.30 8.32
CA THR A 197 2.55 14.55 8.44
C THR A 197 2.85 15.59 9.50
N GLN A 198 2.10 16.69 9.52
CA GLN A 198 2.22 17.73 10.55
C GLN A 198 1.90 17.18 11.94
N ALA A 199 0.83 16.39 12.07
CA ALA A 199 0.44 15.77 13.34
C ALA A 199 1.49 14.76 13.85
N LEU A 200 2.02 13.91 12.97
CA LEU A 200 3.08 12.96 13.28
C LEU A 200 4.36 13.66 13.75
N ARG A 201 4.78 14.73 13.04
CA ARG A 201 5.94 15.55 13.43
C ARG A 201 5.75 16.20 14.81
N ALA A 202 4.56 16.76 15.07
CA ALA A 202 4.23 17.35 16.35
C ALA A 202 4.28 16.34 17.49
N ALA A 203 3.96 15.07 17.23
CA ALA A 203 4.06 13.97 18.19
C ALA A 203 5.47 13.37 18.32
N GLY A 204 6.45 13.81 17.53
CA GLY A 204 7.84 13.38 17.63
C GLY A 204 8.25 12.27 16.65
N ALA A 205 7.48 11.99 15.60
CA ALA A 205 7.87 11.05 14.56
C ALA A 205 9.18 11.50 13.87
N GLU A 206 10.15 10.59 13.78
CA GLU A 206 11.47 10.89 13.19
C GLU A 206 11.42 10.86 11.65
N GLN A 207 10.69 9.90 11.08
CA GLN A 207 10.58 9.71 9.64
C GLN A 207 9.12 9.57 9.23
N VAL A 208 8.72 10.31 8.22
CA VAL A 208 7.37 10.24 7.64
C VAL A 208 7.47 10.02 6.14
N LEU A 209 6.76 9.02 5.66
CA LEU A 209 6.68 8.60 4.26
C LEU A 209 5.21 8.62 3.79
N ILE A 210 5.05 8.67 2.48
CA ILE A 210 3.85 8.19 1.77
C ILE A 210 4.26 7.00 0.90
N THR A 211 3.38 6.03 0.72
CA THR A 211 3.60 4.90 -0.20
C THR A 211 2.65 4.98 -1.37
N ASN A 212 3.23 5.04 -2.58
CA ASN A 212 2.48 5.07 -3.82
C ASN A 212 2.70 3.78 -4.62
N ASN A 213 1.61 3.24 -5.19
CA ASN A 213 1.70 2.28 -6.27
C ASN A 213 2.19 3.01 -7.51
N CYS A 214 3.28 2.53 -8.09
CA CYS A 214 3.87 3.12 -9.29
C CYS A 214 4.18 2.06 -10.33
N THR A 215 4.06 2.43 -11.59
CA THR A 215 4.28 1.53 -12.73
C THR A 215 5.06 2.25 -13.82
N PRO A 216 6.03 1.60 -14.48
CA PRO A 216 6.51 2.06 -15.78
C PRO A 216 5.35 2.01 -16.78
N VAL A 217 5.10 3.11 -17.47
CA VAL A 217 4.05 3.19 -18.48
C VAL A 217 4.69 3.06 -19.86
N TRP A 218 4.37 1.98 -20.55
CA TRP A 218 4.88 1.69 -21.88
C TRP A 218 3.86 2.02 -22.96
N PRO A 219 4.17 2.85 -23.95
CA PRO A 219 3.27 3.05 -25.09
C PRO A 219 3.14 1.74 -25.90
N ALA A 220 1.96 1.49 -26.46
CA ALA A 220 1.70 0.32 -27.29
C ALA A 220 2.52 0.33 -28.59
N SER A 221 2.81 1.54 -29.13
CA SER A 221 3.66 1.79 -30.27
C SER A 221 4.27 3.20 -30.22
N ASP A 222 5.12 3.53 -31.19
CA ASP A 222 5.71 4.87 -31.35
C ASP A 222 4.75 5.86 -32.05
N SER A 223 3.48 5.52 -32.25
CA SER A 223 2.50 6.44 -32.80
C SER A 223 2.24 7.62 -31.86
N ALA A 224 1.98 8.79 -32.39
CA ALA A 224 1.68 9.97 -31.57
C ALA A 224 0.47 9.76 -30.64
N GLU A 225 -0.49 8.96 -31.07
CA GLU A 225 -1.69 8.62 -30.28
C GLU A 225 -1.35 7.74 -29.07
N ASP A 226 -0.56 6.69 -29.28
CA ASP A 226 -0.17 5.78 -28.19
C ASP A 226 0.78 6.47 -27.20
N LEU A 227 1.71 7.30 -27.68
CA LEU A 227 2.57 8.12 -26.83
C LEU A 227 1.79 9.10 -25.96
N ALA A 228 0.82 9.80 -26.54
CA ALA A 228 -0.05 10.74 -25.81
C ALA A 228 -0.92 10.02 -24.77
N ALA A 229 -1.45 8.84 -25.11
CA ALA A 229 -2.25 8.03 -24.18
C ALA A 229 -1.40 7.50 -23.00
N ALA A 230 -0.18 7.06 -23.28
CA ALA A 230 0.77 6.62 -22.24
C ALA A 230 1.13 7.77 -21.28
N GLU A 231 1.39 8.99 -21.80
CA GLU A 231 1.63 10.18 -20.96
C GLU A 231 0.39 10.51 -20.12
N THR A 232 -0.81 10.43 -20.69
CA THR A 232 -2.06 10.68 -19.95
C THR A 232 -2.25 9.68 -18.82
N TYR A 233 -1.93 8.40 -19.05
CA TYR A 233 -2.01 7.38 -18.01
C TYR A 233 -0.92 7.55 -16.94
N ASP A 234 0.31 7.92 -17.31
CA ASP A 234 1.40 8.24 -16.36
C ASP A 234 1.00 9.42 -15.45
N ILE A 235 0.35 10.43 -16.01
CA ILE A 235 -0.21 11.55 -15.24
C ILE A 235 -1.21 11.05 -14.21
N LEU A 236 -2.15 10.19 -14.58
CA LEU A 236 -3.19 9.67 -13.70
C LEU A 236 -2.62 8.74 -12.62
N HIS A 237 -1.80 7.76 -13.02
CA HIS A 237 -1.32 6.71 -12.13
C HIS A 237 -0.19 7.18 -11.23
N ASN A 238 0.86 7.76 -11.82
CA ASN A 238 2.08 8.07 -11.10
C ASN A 238 2.12 9.53 -10.62
N ARG A 239 1.87 10.49 -11.53
CA ARG A 239 2.18 11.89 -11.28
C ARG A 239 1.15 12.62 -10.45
N LEU A 240 -0.12 12.22 -10.55
CA LEU A 240 -1.21 12.79 -9.74
C LEU A 240 -0.90 12.74 -8.23
N PHE A 241 -0.19 11.69 -7.79
CA PHE A 241 0.16 11.48 -6.39
C PHE A 241 1.62 11.83 -6.06
N ASN A 242 2.54 11.71 -7.01
CA ASN A 242 3.94 12.03 -6.75
C ASN A 242 4.26 13.52 -6.93
N ASP A 243 3.75 14.17 -8.00
CA ASP A 243 4.07 15.57 -8.28
C ASP A 243 3.70 16.51 -7.11
N PRO A 244 2.46 16.46 -6.54
CA PRO A 244 2.09 17.38 -5.46
C PRO A 244 2.95 17.23 -4.20
N VAL A 245 3.30 16.01 -3.83
CA VAL A 245 4.11 15.76 -2.62
C VAL A 245 5.59 16.08 -2.80
N LEU A 246 6.12 15.96 -4.03
CA LEU A 246 7.54 16.16 -4.32
C LEU A 246 7.86 17.54 -4.90
N THR A 247 6.90 18.17 -5.59
CA THR A 247 7.13 19.45 -6.29
C THR A 247 6.21 20.57 -5.83
N GLY A 248 5.16 20.26 -5.05
CA GLY A 248 4.17 21.22 -4.60
C GLY A 248 3.17 21.65 -5.70
N ALA A 249 3.07 20.90 -6.80
CA ALA A 249 2.19 21.23 -7.92
C ALA A 249 1.55 19.99 -8.54
N TYR A 250 0.28 20.10 -8.95
CA TYR A 250 -0.36 19.06 -9.75
C TYR A 250 0.14 19.07 -11.20
N PRO A 251 0.19 17.89 -11.86
CA PRO A 251 0.36 17.83 -13.31
C PRO A 251 -0.87 18.39 -14.03
N ASP A 252 -0.78 18.56 -15.35
CA ASP A 252 -1.94 18.95 -16.17
C ASP A 252 -3.00 17.84 -16.20
N LEU A 253 -4.17 18.11 -15.64
CA LEU A 253 -5.29 17.18 -15.51
C LEU A 253 -6.43 17.46 -16.49
N THR A 254 -6.24 18.38 -17.43
CA THR A 254 -7.30 18.81 -18.39
C THR A 254 -7.87 17.67 -19.23
N ALA A 255 -7.04 16.63 -19.49
CA ALA A 255 -7.47 15.44 -20.24
C ALA A 255 -8.62 14.66 -19.57
N PHE A 256 -8.81 14.82 -18.27
CA PHE A 256 -9.85 14.11 -17.49
C PHE A 256 -11.15 14.90 -17.36
N GLY A 257 -11.16 16.18 -17.72
CA GLY A 257 -12.37 17.03 -17.68
C GLY A 257 -12.91 17.32 -16.28
N VAL A 258 -12.12 17.12 -15.23
CA VAL A 258 -12.50 17.33 -13.83
C VAL A 258 -11.52 18.28 -13.16
N GLU A 259 -12.04 19.24 -12.40
CA GLU A 259 -11.23 20.13 -11.60
C GLU A 259 -10.98 19.55 -10.20
N ILE A 260 -9.74 19.62 -9.75
CA ILE A 260 -9.37 19.27 -8.38
C ILE A 260 -9.68 20.45 -7.44
N PRO A 261 -10.37 20.23 -6.29
CA PRO A 261 -10.87 21.29 -5.42
C PRO A 261 -9.78 21.90 -4.52
N VAL A 262 -8.69 22.37 -5.12
CA VAL A 262 -7.55 22.98 -4.41
C VAL A 262 -7.97 24.31 -3.79
N ARG A 263 -7.63 24.50 -2.51
CA ARG A 263 -7.82 25.78 -1.80
C ARG A 263 -6.46 26.38 -1.43
N PRO A 264 -6.41 27.70 -1.14
CA PRO A 264 -5.18 28.34 -0.65
C PRO A 264 -4.61 27.61 0.58
N GLY A 265 -3.31 27.29 0.55
CA GLY A 265 -2.60 26.55 1.59
C GLY A 265 -2.59 25.02 1.45
N ASP A 266 -3.42 24.43 0.57
CA ASP A 266 -3.50 22.98 0.42
C ASP A 266 -2.19 22.39 -0.11
N LEU A 267 -1.64 22.96 -1.18
CA LEU A 267 -0.39 22.45 -1.77
C LEU A 267 0.80 22.64 -0.83
N GLU A 268 0.80 23.66 0.00
CA GLU A 268 1.81 23.84 1.06
C GLU A 268 1.68 22.74 2.12
N ALA A 269 0.46 22.40 2.52
CA ALA A 269 0.23 21.28 3.46
C ALA A 269 0.62 19.93 2.83
N ILE A 270 0.24 19.66 1.57
CA ILE A 270 0.56 18.43 0.84
C ILE A 270 2.07 18.27 0.66
N GLY A 271 2.77 19.34 0.29
CA GLY A 271 4.21 19.37 0.05
C GLY A 271 5.09 19.43 1.29
N GLN A 272 4.60 18.96 2.46
CA GLN A 272 5.45 18.85 3.63
C GLN A 272 6.68 17.99 3.35
N PRO A 273 7.89 18.34 3.85
CA PRO A 273 9.08 17.55 3.62
C PRO A 273 8.92 16.09 4.02
N LEU A 274 9.23 15.19 3.10
CA LEU A 274 9.25 13.74 3.31
C LEU A 274 10.66 13.25 3.63
N ASP A 275 10.77 12.26 4.52
CA ASP A 275 12.03 11.57 4.79
C ASP A 275 12.28 10.42 3.82
N GLY A 276 11.22 9.94 3.19
CA GLY A 276 11.29 8.90 2.19
C GLY A 276 10.04 8.78 1.36
N LEU A 277 10.18 8.16 0.20
CA LEU A 277 9.08 7.76 -0.68
C LEU A 277 9.00 6.24 -0.71
N GLY A 278 7.86 5.68 -0.32
CA GLY A 278 7.54 4.27 -0.50
C GLY A 278 7.02 4.00 -1.90
N ILE A 279 7.55 2.98 -2.54
CA ILE A 279 7.13 2.52 -3.87
C ILE A 279 6.64 1.08 -3.75
N ASN A 280 5.39 0.86 -4.14
CA ASN A 280 4.86 -0.47 -4.40
C ASN A 280 4.95 -0.75 -5.89
N TYR A 281 5.57 -1.85 -6.26
CA TYR A 281 5.74 -2.26 -7.65
C TYR A 281 5.38 -3.74 -7.84
N TYR A 282 4.61 -4.03 -8.87
CA TYR A 282 4.27 -5.39 -9.27
C TYR A 282 4.60 -5.68 -10.72
N ASN A 283 4.24 -4.79 -11.64
CA ASN A 283 4.46 -4.95 -13.07
C ASN A 283 4.37 -3.61 -13.83
N PRO A 284 4.92 -3.52 -15.05
CA PRO A 284 4.67 -2.40 -15.95
C PRO A 284 3.22 -2.39 -16.46
N THR A 285 2.79 -1.25 -16.98
CA THR A 285 1.50 -1.09 -17.65
C THR A 285 1.73 -0.67 -19.10
N ARG A 286 1.14 -1.37 -20.07
CA ARG A 286 1.21 -1.02 -21.49
C ARG A 286 -0.07 -0.34 -21.92
N ILE A 287 0.07 0.82 -22.56
CA ILE A 287 -1.04 1.72 -22.87
C ILE A 287 -1.05 2.06 -24.36
N GLY A 288 -2.22 1.92 -24.98
CA GLY A 288 -2.52 2.39 -26.32
C GLY A 288 -3.51 3.55 -26.33
N GLY A 289 -3.72 4.13 -27.48
CA GLY A 289 -4.70 5.20 -27.73
C GLY A 289 -6.13 4.81 -27.37
N PRO A 290 -7.09 5.74 -27.43
CA PRO A 290 -8.47 5.49 -27.01
C PRO A 290 -9.12 4.27 -27.67
N GLY A 291 -9.84 3.45 -26.88
CA GLY A 291 -10.47 2.22 -27.34
C GLY A 291 -11.93 2.35 -27.81
N GLY A 292 -12.52 3.55 -27.72
CA GLY A 292 -13.92 3.77 -28.07
C GLY A 292 -14.93 3.59 -26.92
N ASP A 293 -14.44 3.33 -25.71
CA ASP A 293 -15.20 3.22 -24.45
C ASP A 293 -15.32 4.57 -23.70
N GLY A 294 -14.80 5.65 -24.30
CA GLY A 294 -14.79 6.99 -23.70
C GLY A 294 -13.57 7.27 -22.81
N LEU A 295 -12.68 6.28 -22.60
CA LEU A 295 -11.42 6.50 -21.90
C LEU A 295 -10.37 7.10 -22.85
N PRO A 296 -9.50 8.00 -22.37
CA PRO A 296 -8.43 8.58 -23.19
C PRO A 296 -7.26 7.62 -23.48
N PHE A 297 -7.35 6.39 -23.02
CA PHE A 297 -6.36 5.32 -23.18
C PHE A 297 -7.02 3.94 -23.11
N ARG A 298 -6.31 2.91 -23.56
CA ARG A 298 -6.69 1.51 -23.36
C ARG A 298 -5.50 0.72 -22.84
N PHE A 299 -5.78 -0.33 -22.08
CA PHE A 299 -4.76 -1.27 -21.59
C PHE A 299 -4.43 -2.29 -22.67
N GLU A 300 -3.14 -2.55 -22.86
CA GLU A 300 -2.61 -3.53 -23.80
C GLU A 300 -1.88 -4.65 -23.05
N GLU A 301 -1.95 -5.86 -23.58
CA GLU A 301 -1.25 -7.02 -23.01
C GLU A 301 0.28 -6.86 -23.15
N ILE A 302 1.00 -7.25 -22.11
CA ILE A 302 2.45 -7.43 -22.12
C ILE A 302 2.72 -8.91 -22.37
N SER A 303 3.02 -9.27 -23.60
CA SER A 303 3.29 -10.65 -24.02
C SER A 303 4.79 -10.99 -23.99
N GLY A 304 5.10 -12.29 -24.05
CA GLY A 304 6.48 -12.79 -24.15
C GLY A 304 7.26 -12.80 -22.83
N VAL A 305 6.59 -12.60 -21.70
CA VAL A 305 7.14 -12.71 -20.34
C VAL A 305 6.31 -13.72 -19.51
N PRO A 306 6.87 -14.32 -18.47
CA PRO A 306 6.09 -15.13 -17.54
C PRO A 306 4.98 -14.30 -16.88
N THR A 307 3.91 -14.97 -16.42
CA THR A 307 2.84 -14.36 -15.64
C THR A 307 2.68 -15.05 -14.30
N THR A 308 2.25 -14.29 -13.29
CA THR A 308 1.89 -14.85 -11.97
C THR A 308 0.56 -15.61 -12.05
N ALA A 309 0.18 -16.30 -10.96
CA ALA A 309 -1.14 -16.92 -10.86
C ALA A 309 -2.29 -15.88 -10.93
N PHE A 310 -2.02 -14.62 -10.60
CA PHE A 310 -2.96 -13.51 -10.79
C PHE A 310 -3.04 -13.04 -12.26
N GLY A 311 -2.19 -13.55 -13.14
CA GLY A 311 -2.10 -13.13 -14.55
C GLY A 311 -1.26 -11.88 -14.78
N TRP A 312 -0.54 -11.38 -13.77
CA TRP A 312 0.32 -10.21 -13.90
C TRP A 312 1.66 -10.56 -14.57
N PRO A 313 2.16 -9.74 -15.50
CA PRO A 313 3.45 -9.99 -16.15
C PRO A 313 4.60 -9.87 -15.16
N VAL A 314 5.57 -10.78 -15.25
CA VAL A 314 6.78 -10.78 -14.42
C VAL A 314 7.89 -10.06 -15.16
N VAL A 315 8.20 -8.82 -14.73
CA VAL A 315 9.18 -7.94 -15.38
C VAL A 315 10.08 -7.29 -14.33
N PRO A 316 11.12 -7.99 -13.86
CA PRO A 316 12.03 -7.48 -12.82
C PRO A 316 12.72 -6.15 -13.20
N ASP A 317 13.20 -6.02 -14.45
CA ASP A 317 13.84 -4.78 -14.92
C ASP A 317 12.88 -3.57 -14.95
N GLY A 318 11.57 -3.78 -14.96
CA GLY A 318 10.58 -2.73 -14.81
C GLY A 318 10.69 -1.98 -13.46
N LEU A 319 11.06 -2.70 -12.39
CA LEU A 319 11.33 -2.04 -11.11
C LEU A 319 12.54 -1.10 -11.19
N ARG A 320 13.63 -1.54 -11.81
CA ARG A 320 14.81 -0.67 -12.03
C ARG A 320 14.44 0.53 -12.90
N GLU A 321 13.75 0.31 -14.01
CA GLU A 321 13.29 1.36 -14.92
C GLU A 321 12.44 2.40 -14.19
N LEU A 322 11.48 1.96 -13.36
CA LEU A 322 10.66 2.84 -12.55
C LEU A 322 11.50 3.70 -11.60
N LEU A 323 12.40 3.09 -10.85
CA LEU A 323 13.26 3.80 -9.89
C LEU A 323 14.17 4.81 -10.60
N ASP A 324 14.78 4.44 -11.71
CA ASP A 324 15.61 5.33 -12.52
C ASP A 324 14.78 6.50 -13.11
N SER A 325 13.53 6.24 -13.53
CA SER A 325 12.65 7.28 -14.07
C SER A 325 12.21 8.28 -12.99
N LEU A 326 11.98 7.83 -11.76
CA LEU A 326 11.70 8.71 -10.63
C LEU A 326 12.88 9.64 -10.35
N LYS A 327 14.11 9.11 -10.35
CA LYS A 327 15.32 9.93 -10.19
C LYS A 327 15.52 10.93 -11.33
N ALA A 328 15.26 10.49 -12.55
CA ALA A 328 15.37 11.37 -13.72
C ALA A 328 14.33 12.51 -13.68
N ARG A 329 13.11 12.24 -13.22
CA ARG A 329 12.02 13.22 -13.15
C ARG A 329 12.19 14.21 -12.00
N TYR A 330 12.46 13.71 -10.79
CA TYR A 330 12.40 14.52 -9.56
C TYR A 330 13.79 15.01 -9.10
N GLY A 331 14.87 14.43 -9.60
CA GLY A 331 16.22 14.88 -9.26
C GLY A 331 16.49 14.92 -7.76
N ASP A 332 16.83 16.11 -7.26
CA ASP A 332 17.11 16.31 -5.82
C ASP A 332 15.85 16.43 -4.96
N ALA A 333 14.67 16.58 -5.56
CA ALA A 333 13.41 16.52 -4.83
C ALA A 333 13.00 15.08 -4.46
N LEU A 334 13.63 14.05 -5.07
CA LEU A 334 13.37 12.67 -4.70
C LEU A 334 14.08 12.36 -3.36
N PRO A 335 13.31 12.04 -2.28
CA PRO A 335 13.90 11.69 -0.99
C PRO A 335 14.51 10.28 -1.02
N LEU A 336 14.87 9.75 0.14
CA LEU A 336 15.22 8.33 0.29
C LEU A 336 14.08 7.45 -0.26
N VAL A 337 14.41 6.34 -0.93
CA VAL A 337 13.43 5.46 -1.55
C VAL A 337 13.37 4.14 -0.81
N TYR A 338 12.16 3.64 -0.63
CA TYR A 338 11.88 2.31 -0.07
C TYR A 338 10.96 1.57 -1.03
N VAL A 339 11.29 0.34 -1.41
CA VAL A 339 10.34 -0.56 -2.05
C VAL A 339 9.49 -1.15 -0.92
N THR A 340 8.30 -0.59 -0.73
CA THR A 340 7.41 -0.88 0.39
C THR A 340 6.50 -2.07 0.15
N GLU A 341 6.33 -2.47 -1.12
CA GLU A 341 5.73 -3.74 -1.52
C GLU A 341 6.31 -4.20 -2.86
N ASN A 342 6.63 -5.49 -2.91
CA ASN A 342 6.91 -6.24 -4.13
C ASN A 342 6.66 -7.72 -3.84
N GLY A 343 5.93 -8.41 -4.70
CA GLY A 343 5.54 -9.79 -4.49
C GLY A 343 4.67 -10.34 -5.60
N CYS A 344 4.26 -11.59 -5.46
CA CYS A 344 3.51 -12.30 -6.47
C CYS A 344 2.62 -13.38 -5.87
N SER A 345 1.53 -13.71 -6.57
CA SER A 345 0.65 -14.81 -6.21
C SER A 345 1.07 -16.08 -6.92
N TYR A 346 1.35 -17.13 -6.15
CA TYR A 346 1.53 -18.50 -6.60
C TYR A 346 1.02 -19.47 -5.55
N ASP A 347 0.44 -20.58 -5.99
CA ASP A 347 -0.04 -21.64 -5.11
C ASP A 347 1.07 -22.62 -4.69
N GLY A 348 0.79 -23.39 -3.65
CA GLY A 348 1.65 -24.47 -3.18
C GLY A 348 2.73 -24.04 -2.18
N LEU A 349 3.38 -25.03 -1.60
CA LEU A 349 4.46 -24.85 -0.61
C LEU A 349 5.83 -24.78 -1.29
N ASP A 350 6.02 -25.44 -2.40
CA ASP A 350 7.24 -25.40 -3.23
C ASP A 350 7.07 -24.33 -4.33
N ASP A 351 7.16 -23.09 -3.93
CA ASP A 351 6.88 -21.90 -4.75
C ASP A 351 8.15 -21.34 -5.42
N GLN A 352 8.78 -22.15 -6.27
CA GLN A 352 10.03 -21.81 -6.98
C GLN A 352 9.88 -20.58 -7.89
N GLU A 353 8.71 -20.37 -8.47
CA GLU A 353 8.40 -19.18 -9.27
C GLU A 353 8.45 -17.91 -8.44
N ARG A 354 8.01 -17.96 -7.16
CA ARG A 354 8.14 -16.82 -6.24
C ARG A 354 9.60 -16.54 -5.90
N ILE A 355 10.41 -17.58 -5.71
CA ILE A 355 11.85 -17.42 -5.49
C ILE A 355 12.48 -16.71 -6.69
N ALA A 356 12.21 -17.16 -7.91
CA ALA A 356 12.72 -16.54 -9.12
C ALA A 356 12.24 -15.07 -9.27
N TYR A 357 10.98 -14.81 -8.93
CA TYR A 357 10.41 -13.47 -8.91
C TYR A 357 11.16 -12.54 -7.96
N LEU A 358 11.32 -12.95 -6.70
CA LEU A 358 11.99 -12.15 -5.67
C LEU A 358 13.48 -11.91 -6.01
N ASP A 359 14.20 -12.96 -6.40
CA ASP A 359 15.62 -12.86 -6.79
C ASP A 359 15.83 -11.88 -7.96
N GLY A 360 14.98 -12.00 -8.99
CA GLY A 360 15.02 -11.11 -10.15
C GLY A 360 14.77 -9.64 -9.78
N HIS A 361 13.73 -9.37 -8.97
CA HIS A 361 13.37 -8.01 -8.58
C HIS A 361 14.39 -7.38 -7.62
N ILE A 362 14.90 -8.15 -6.64
CA ILE A 362 15.97 -7.70 -5.75
C ILE A 362 17.24 -7.38 -6.55
N THR A 363 17.58 -8.23 -7.51
CA THR A 363 18.74 -8.00 -8.40
C THR A 363 18.55 -6.75 -9.26
N ALA A 364 17.35 -6.54 -9.82
CA ALA A 364 17.06 -5.37 -10.65
C ALA A 364 17.11 -4.07 -9.84
N MET A 365 16.44 -4.01 -8.68
CA MET A 365 16.41 -2.79 -7.85
C MET A 365 17.80 -2.34 -7.38
N ARG A 366 18.70 -3.28 -7.10
CA ARG A 366 20.08 -2.97 -6.67
C ARG A 366 20.91 -2.28 -7.73
N ARG A 367 20.49 -2.34 -9.00
CA ARG A 367 21.14 -1.65 -10.14
C ARG A 367 20.55 -0.27 -10.41
N ALA A 368 19.49 0.11 -9.72
CA ALA A 368 18.85 1.41 -9.89
C ALA A 368 19.71 2.53 -9.29
N ASN A 369 19.67 3.71 -9.94
CA ASN A 369 20.42 4.89 -9.52
C ASN A 369 19.62 5.79 -8.56
N VAL A 370 19.18 5.21 -7.43
CA VAL A 370 18.44 5.90 -6.35
C VAL A 370 19.06 5.59 -4.99
N ASP A 371 18.83 6.45 -4.00
CA ASP A 371 19.21 6.16 -2.62
C ASP A 371 18.16 5.23 -2.00
N LEU A 372 18.32 3.93 -2.28
CA LEU A 372 17.41 2.88 -1.84
C LEU A 372 17.75 2.43 -0.42
N ARG A 373 16.78 2.43 0.47
CA ARG A 373 16.97 2.18 1.93
C ARG A 373 16.19 0.99 2.48
N GLY A 374 15.30 0.39 1.71
CA GLY A 374 14.56 -0.77 2.18
C GLY A 374 13.83 -1.51 1.07
N TYR A 375 13.49 -2.76 1.37
CA TYR A 375 12.68 -3.64 0.54
C TYR A 375 11.78 -4.52 1.41
N PHE A 376 10.48 -4.50 1.12
CA PHE A 376 9.47 -5.23 1.86
C PHE A 376 8.75 -6.19 0.92
N VAL A 377 8.75 -7.47 1.27
CA VAL A 377 8.02 -8.48 0.50
C VAL A 377 6.53 -8.39 0.82
N TRP A 378 5.72 -8.30 -0.21
CA TRP A 378 4.30 -8.53 -0.11
C TRP A 378 4.00 -9.99 -0.45
N SER A 379 3.64 -10.84 0.49
CA SER A 379 3.29 -10.58 1.88
C SER A 379 3.93 -11.62 2.80
N LEU A 380 3.91 -11.39 4.10
CA LEU A 380 4.34 -12.40 5.08
C LEU A 380 3.45 -13.64 5.00
N LEU A 381 2.12 -13.44 5.06
CA LEU A 381 1.11 -14.48 5.13
C LEU A 381 0.26 -14.49 3.86
N ASP A 382 -0.20 -15.67 3.41
CA ASP A 382 -1.39 -15.75 2.58
C ASP A 382 -2.54 -15.07 3.33
N ASN A 383 -3.36 -14.27 2.63
CA ASN A 383 -4.33 -13.42 3.30
C ASN A 383 -5.57 -13.14 2.45
N PHE A 384 -6.45 -12.27 2.94
CA PHE A 384 -7.62 -11.79 2.22
C PHE A 384 -7.20 -10.79 1.13
N GLU A 385 -7.15 -11.25 -0.14
CA GLU A 385 -6.77 -10.42 -1.29
C GLU A 385 -7.97 -9.66 -1.85
N TRP A 386 -8.52 -8.76 -1.06
CA TRP A 386 -9.56 -7.81 -1.44
C TRP A 386 -10.76 -8.48 -2.17
N ALA A 387 -11.13 -8.02 -3.37
CA ALA A 387 -12.25 -8.58 -4.13
C ALA A 387 -12.04 -10.04 -4.57
N GLU A 388 -10.80 -10.53 -4.60
CA GLU A 388 -10.46 -11.93 -4.87
C GLU A 388 -10.66 -12.86 -3.65
N GLY A 389 -10.90 -12.30 -2.47
CA GLY A 389 -11.01 -13.10 -1.25
C GLY A 389 -9.73 -13.87 -0.96
N TYR A 390 -9.83 -15.19 -0.73
CA TYR A 390 -8.67 -16.03 -0.39
C TYR A 390 -8.09 -16.80 -1.58
N HIS A 391 -8.46 -16.45 -2.81
CA HIS A 391 -8.01 -17.16 -4.01
C HIS A 391 -6.59 -16.83 -4.43
N GLN A 392 -6.08 -15.65 -4.09
CA GLN A 392 -4.72 -15.24 -4.44
C GLN A 392 -3.79 -15.41 -3.24
N ARG A 393 -2.65 -16.05 -3.46
CA ARG A 393 -1.74 -16.42 -2.37
C ARG A 393 -0.39 -15.74 -2.54
N PHE A 394 -0.24 -14.61 -1.85
CA PHE A 394 0.98 -13.79 -1.88
C PHE A 394 1.98 -14.12 -0.76
N GLY A 395 1.60 -14.93 0.22
CA GLY A 395 2.40 -15.16 1.42
C GLY A 395 3.71 -15.91 1.17
N LEU A 396 4.75 -15.55 1.91
CA LEU A 396 5.91 -16.40 2.15
C LEU A 396 5.54 -17.59 3.04
N VAL A 397 4.49 -17.41 3.84
CA VAL A 397 3.92 -18.41 4.73
C VAL A 397 2.52 -18.76 4.25
N HIS A 398 2.29 -20.04 4.02
CA HIS A 398 0.97 -20.56 3.74
C HIS A 398 0.09 -20.49 4.98
N VAL A 399 -1.15 -20.04 4.83
CA VAL A 399 -2.17 -20.07 5.87
C VAL A 399 -3.30 -21.00 5.44
N ASP A 400 -3.57 -22.00 6.26
CA ASP A 400 -4.81 -22.77 6.17
C ASP A 400 -5.90 -21.98 6.89
N PHE A 401 -6.85 -21.42 6.13
CA PHE A 401 -7.86 -20.51 6.69
C PHE A 401 -8.93 -21.20 7.53
N GLU A 402 -9.04 -22.54 7.49
CA GLU A 402 -9.94 -23.30 8.36
C GLU A 402 -9.30 -23.55 9.72
N THR A 403 -8.03 -23.95 9.74
CA THR A 403 -7.30 -24.33 10.97
C THR A 403 -6.43 -23.22 11.51
N GLN A 404 -6.17 -22.19 10.71
CA GLN A 404 -5.23 -21.10 10.99
C GLN A 404 -3.78 -21.58 11.14
N GLN A 405 -3.44 -22.77 10.63
CA GLN A 405 -2.07 -23.26 10.64
C GLN A 405 -1.20 -22.45 9.68
N ARG A 406 -0.03 -22.02 10.15
CA ARG A 406 1.01 -21.36 9.36
C ARG A 406 2.05 -22.38 8.94
N THR A 407 2.37 -22.42 7.64
CA THR A 407 3.44 -23.29 7.08
C THR A 407 4.35 -22.47 6.20
N PRO A 408 5.62 -22.24 6.60
CA PRO A 408 6.62 -21.57 5.75
C PRO A 408 6.78 -22.27 4.41
N LYS A 409 6.78 -21.50 3.30
CA LYS A 409 6.98 -21.99 1.94
C LYS A 409 8.46 -22.08 1.58
N ALA A 410 8.80 -22.65 0.44
CA ALA A 410 10.18 -22.70 -0.07
C ALA A 410 10.78 -21.29 -0.18
N SER A 411 10.00 -20.30 -0.62
CA SER A 411 10.40 -18.90 -0.71
C SER A 411 10.78 -18.29 0.65
N TYR A 412 10.09 -18.65 1.73
CA TYR A 412 10.48 -18.24 3.09
C TYR A 412 11.88 -18.74 3.45
N HIS A 413 12.16 -20.02 3.19
CA HIS A 413 13.47 -20.60 3.50
C HIS A 413 14.59 -20.06 2.60
N TRP A 414 14.26 -19.74 1.34
CA TRP A 414 15.19 -19.09 0.43
C TRP A 414 15.53 -17.66 0.91
N LEU A 415 14.51 -16.86 1.24
CA LEU A 415 14.71 -15.50 1.70
C LEU A 415 15.50 -15.45 3.00
N ARG A 416 15.25 -16.38 3.93
CA ARG A 416 16.06 -16.52 5.17
C ARG A 416 17.55 -16.70 4.86
N LYS A 417 17.90 -17.64 3.99
CA LYS A 417 19.29 -17.87 3.58
C LYS A 417 19.90 -16.64 2.88
N PHE A 418 19.10 -15.97 2.05
CA PHE A 418 19.51 -14.72 1.41
C PHE A 418 19.86 -13.64 2.44
N LEU A 419 19.02 -13.44 3.46
CA LEU A 419 19.25 -12.45 4.52
C LEU A 419 20.43 -12.81 5.41
N GLU A 420 20.61 -14.09 5.75
CA GLU A 420 21.79 -14.58 6.49
C GLU A 420 23.10 -14.22 5.74
N ALA A 421 23.12 -14.37 4.41
CA ALA A 421 24.29 -14.00 3.60
C ALA A 421 24.55 -12.49 3.58
N GLN A 422 23.50 -11.64 3.60
CA GLN A 422 23.67 -10.18 3.66
C GLN A 422 24.28 -9.70 4.99
N SER A 423 24.01 -10.43 6.08
CA SER A 423 24.50 -10.06 7.42
C SER A 423 25.98 -10.38 7.63
N THR A 424 26.57 -11.25 6.81
CA THR A 424 27.98 -11.63 6.89
C THR A 424 28.92 -10.70 6.09
N ASP A 425 28.35 -9.88 5.20
CA ASP A 425 29.11 -8.95 4.34
C ASP A 425 29.19 -7.51 4.91
N THR A 426 28.63 -7.29 6.12
CA THR A 426 28.68 -6.01 6.85
C THR A 426 29.53 -6.11 8.10
#